data_3b80ec22249d73f10feb03af85db683c
#
_entry.id   3b80ec22249d73f10feb03af85db683c
#
_cell.length_a   1.000
_cell.length_b   1.000
_cell.length_c   1.000
_cell.angle_alpha   90.00
_cell.angle_beta   90.00
_cell.angle_gamma   90.00
#
_symmetry.space_group_name_H-M   'P 1'
#
loop_
_entity.id
_entity.type
_entity.pdbx_description
1 polymer ?
#
loop_
_entity_poly.entity_id
_entity_poly.type
_entity_poly.pdbx_seq_one_letter_code
_entity_poly.pdbx_strand_id
1 'polypeptide(L)'
;MQCELSPLHTRQPYRFVVILSFCGGQLVLSRHKQRITYETQGGHIEPGETPEQAARRELWEESGAAEYDLVSLCDYWAGDEHGWATGQVFVANVRRFEALPESEMAEICFFDTLPENLTYPDLTPKFYEFALKKRCNAAPMP
;
A
#
# COMPACT_ATOMS: atom_id res chain seq x y z
N MET A 1 8.52 10.18 12.81
CA MET A 1 7.72 10.62 11.67
C MET A 1 6.25 10.65 12.06
N GLN A 2 5.55 11.67 11.63
CA GLN A 2 4.11 11.80 11.86
C GLN A 2 3.35 11.40 10.60
N CYS A 3 2.17 10.86 10.79
CA CYS A 3 1.30 10.48 9.68
C CYS A 3 -0.15 10.79 10.03
N GLU A 4 -0.83 11.49 9.13
CA GLU A 4 -2.25 11.83 9.28
C GLU A 4 -3.03 11.30 8.10
N LEU A 5 -4.15 10.64 8.37
CA LEU A 5 -5.08 10.19 7.34
C LEU A 5 -6.18 11.23 7.15
N SER A 6 -6.67 11.35 5.93
CA SER A 6 -7.75 12.27 5.62
C SER A 6 -8.64 11.70 4.51
N PRO A 7 -9.84 12.28 4.30
CA PRO A 7 -10.72 11.81 3.23
C PRO A 7 -10.07 11.95 1.85
N LEU A 8 -10.54 11.14 0.91
CA LEU A 8 -10.06 11.18 -0.47
C LEU A 8 -10.16 12.57 -1.06
N HIS A 9 -9.16 12.94 -1.86
CA HIS A 9 -9.07 14.20 -2.62
C HIS A 9 -8.95 15.44 -1.75
N THR A 10 -8.37 15.30 -0.54
CA THR A 10 -8.13 16.41 0.37
C THR A 10 -6.66 16.81 0.48
N ARG A 11 -5.74 16.00 -0.04
CA ARG A 11 -4.29 16.22 0.04
C ARG A 11 -3.61 16.33 -1.32
N GLN A 12 -4.35 16.66 -2.35
CA GLN A 12 -3.77 16.84 -3.70
C GLN A 12 -2.87 18.08 -3.73
N PRO A 13 -1.81 18.08 -4.55
CA PRO A 13 -1.36 17.00 -5.42
C PRO A 13 -0.60 15.91 -4.64
N TYR A 14 -0.77 14.66 -5.08
CA TYR A 14 -0.11 13.53 -4.43
C TYR A 14 1.29 13.31 -4.99
N ARG A 15 2.21 12.93 -4.12
CA ARG A 15 3.56 12.54 -4.50
C ARG A 15 3.73 11.04 -4.57
N PHE A 16 3.05 10.30 -3.68
CA PHE A 16 3.18 8.86 -3.54
C PHE A 16 1.84 8.14 -3.62
N VAL A 17 1.92 6.85 -3.92
CA VAL A 17 0.82 5.91 -3.74
C VAL A 17 1.27 4.78 -2.83
N VAL A 18 0.35 4.27 -2.04
CA VAL A 18 0.55 3.13 -1.15
C VAL A 18 -0.58 2.15 -1.40
N ILE A 19 -0.26 0.88 -1.53
CA ILE A 19 -1.27 -0.16 -1.75
C ILE A 19 -1.21 -1.18 -0.61
N LEU A 20 -2.32 -1.32 0.11
CA LEU A 20 -2.51 -2.41 1.05
C LEU A 20 -3.10 -3.57 0.27
N SER A 21 -2.35 -4.65 0.14
CA SER A 21 -2.74 -5.79 -0.68
C SER A 21 -3.15 -6.96 0.20
N PHE A 22 -4.26 -7.57 -0.13
CA PHE A 22 -4.78 -8.74 0.56
C PHE A 22 -5.03 -9.87 -0.42
N CYS A 23 -4.80 -11.09 0.02
CA CYS A 23 -5.08 -12.29 -0.77
C CYS A 23 -5.60 -13.37 0.18
N GLY A 24 -6.84 -13.81 -0.05
CA GLY A 24 -7.46 -14.82 0.80
C GLY A 24 -7.54 -14.42 2.27
N GLY A 25 -7.68 -13.12 2.54
CA GLY A 25 -7.74 -12.61 3.91
C GLY A 25 -6.39 -12.30 4.53
N GLN A 26 -5.29 -12.68 3.88
CA GLN A 26 -3.95 -12.39 4.38
C GLN A 26 -3.41 -11.09 3.79
N LEU A 27 -2.66 -10.36 4.60
CA LEU A 27 -1.93 -9.17 4.16
C LEU A 27 -0.69 -9.61 3.38
N VAL A 28 -0.47 -9.00 2.21
CA VAL A 28 0.68 -9.32 1.36
C VAL A 28 1.64 -8.14 1.39
N LEU A 29 2.84 -8.37 1.92
CA LEU A 29 3.89 -7.37 1.98
C LEU A 29 5.09 -7.79 1.14
N SER A 30 5.88 -6.80 0.73
CA SER A 30 7.08 -7.01 -0.08
C SER A 30 8.31 -6.74 0.77
N ARG A 31 9.41 -7.43 0.46
CA ARG A 31 10.70 -7.19 1.11
C ARG A 31 11.72 -6.75 0.07
N HIS A 32 12.31 -5.58 0.30
CA HIS A 32 13.38 -5.04 -0.54
C HIS A 32 14.62 -5.93 -0.43
N LYS A 33 15.33 -6.11 -1.54
CA LYS A 33 16.55 -6.95 -1.62
C LYS A 33 17.62 -6.59 -0.59
N GLN A 34 17.69 -5.31 -0.21
CA GLN A 34 18.69 -4.80 0.72
C GLN A 34 18.17 -4.67 2.16
N ARG A 35 16.97 -5.19 2.45
CA ARG A 35 16.33 -5.04 3.76
C ARG A 35 15.86 -6.38 4.30
N ILE A 36 15.68 -6.42 5.63
CA ILE A 36 15.07 -7.56 6.31
C ILE A 36 13.68 -7.21 6.83
N THR A 37 13.20 -6.02 6.48
CA THR A 37 11.90 -5.49 6.90
C THR A 37 10.89 -5.59 5.76
N TYR A 38 9.61 -5.54 6.13
CA TYR A 38 8.50 -5.69 5.19
C TYR A 38 7.77 -4.37 4.98
N GLU A 39 7.27 -4.17 3.77
CA GLU A 39 6.60 -2.94 3.40
C GLU A 39 5.44 -3.20 2.44
N THR A 40 4.49 -2.27 2.43
CA THR A 40 3.42 -2.26 1.43
C THR A 40 4.02 -1.96 0.06
N GLN A 41 3.32 -2.35 -1.00
CA GLN A 41 3.69 -1.91 -2.34
C GLN A 41 3.39 -0.42 -2.45
N GLY A 42 4.15 0.28 -3.27
CA GLY A 42 3.94 1.70 -3.50
C GLY A 42 5.20 2.40 -3.99
N GLY A 43 5.07 3.68 -4.25
CA GLY A 43 6.18 4.50 -4.70
C GLY A 43 5.73 5.83 -5.25
N HIS A 44 6.64 6.51 -5.94
CA HIS A 44 6.38 7.82 -6.52
C HIS A 44 5.42 7.73 -7.71
N ILE A 45 4.55 8.74 -7.81
CA ILE A 45 3.75 8.95 -9.02
C ILE A 45 4.68 9.59 -10.04
N GLU A 46 4.77 9.00 -11.23
CA GLU A 46 5.62 9.52 -12.30
C GLU A 46 4.89 10.61 -13.09
N PRO A 47 5.65 11.50 -13.77
CA PRO A 47 5.02 12.54 -14.59
C PRO A 47 4.04 11.95 -15.60
N GLY A 48 2.83 12.50 -15.66
CA GLY A 48 1.79 12.05 -16.56
C GLY A 48 0.97 10.87 -16.06
N GLU A 49 1.32 10.26 -14.94
CA GLU A 49 0.51 9.19 -14.34
C GLU A 49 -0.60 9.76 -13.46
N THR A 50 -1.75 9.11 -13.50
CA THR A 50 -2.75 9.29 -12.45
C THR A 50 -2.34 8.47 -11.23
N PRO A 51 -2.87 8.76 -10.05
CA PRO A 51 -2.60 7.92 -8.86
C PRO A 51 -2.94 6.45 -9.08
N GLU A 52 -4.07 6.15 -9.74
CA GLU A 52 -4.45 4.77 -10.02
C GLU A 52 -3.46 4.09 -10.96
N GLN A 53 -2.98 4.78 -11.99
CA GLN A 53 -1.97 4.23 -12.89
C GLN A 53 -0.68 3.92 -12.16
N ALA A 54 -0.24 4.82 -11.29
CA ALA A 54 0.95 4.60 -10.46
C ALA A 54 0.76 3.41 -9.53
N ALA A 55 -0.42 3.31 -8.90
CA ALA A 55 -0.72 2.21 -7.99
C ALA A 55 -0.67 0.86 -8.70
N ARG A 56 -1.25 0.77 -9.90
CA ARG A 56 -1.23 -0.47 -10.69
C ARG A 56 0.18 -0.85 -11.12
N ARG A 57 0.97 0.12 -11.53
CA ARG A 57 2.36 -0.11 -11.92
C ARG A 57 3.20 -0.60 -10.75
N GLU A 58 3.13 0.10 -9.62
CA GLU A 58 3.90 -0.28 -8.42
C GLU A 58 3.46 -1.65 -7.88
N LEU A 59 2.16 -1.91 -7.90
CA LEU A 59 1.64 -3.20 -7.43
C LEU A 59 2.20 -4.36 -8.26
N TRP A 60 2.22 -4.20 -9.58
CA TRP A 60 2.81 -5.19 -10.47
C TRP A 60 4.31 -5.36 -10.22
N GLU A 61 5.05 -4.24 -10.25
CA GLU A 61 6.51 -4.28 -10.11
C GLU A 61 6.96 -4.89 -8.79
N GLU A 62 6.23 -4.64 -7.71
CA GLU A 62 6.65 -5.02 -6.37
C GLU A 62 6.00 -6.28 -5.83
N SER A 63 5.01 -6.84 -6.51
CA SER A 63 4.36 -8.06 -6.05
C SER A 63 4.04 -9.08 -7.14
N GLY A 64 3.95 -8.68 -8.39
CA GLY A 64 3.50 -9.56 -9.45
C GLY A 64 2.00 -9.79 -9.47
N ALA A 65 1.21 -8.97 -8.76
CA ALA A 65 -0.24 -9.09 -8.76
C ALA A 65 -0.78 -8.90 -10.18
N ALA A 66 -1.53 -9.86 -10.67
CA ALA A 66 -2.04 -9.88 -12.06
C ALA A 66 -3.54 -9.76 -12.16
N GLU A 67 -4.29 -10.34 -11.22
CA GLU A 67 -5.74 -10.22 -11.17
C GLU A 67 -6.15 -9.74 -9.79
N TYR A 68 -6.80 -8.58 -9.74
CA TYR A 68 -7.16 -7.95 -8.49
C TYR A 68 -8.23 -6.89 -8.70
N ASP A 69 -8.90 -6.54 -7.61
CA ASP A 69 -9.72 -5.34 -7.54
C ASP A 69 -8.95 -4.28 -6.77
N LEU A 70 -8.96 -3.06 -7.26
CA LEU A 70 -8.25 -1.93 -6.65
C LEU A 70 -9.24 -0.83 -6.34
N VAL A 71 -9.25 -0.36 -5.08
CA VAL A 71 -10.09 0.75 -4.68
C VAL A 71 -9.28 1.78 -3.91
N SER A 72 -9.64 3.06 -4.08
CA SER A 72 -9.05 4.15 -3.32
C SER A 72 -9.60 4.13 -1.89
N LEU A 73 -8.73 4.29 -0.90
CA LEU A 73 -9.12 4.22 0.51
C LEU A 73 -9.17 5.58 1.17
N CYS A 74 -8.07 6.29 1.14
CA CYS A 74 -7.93 7.59 1.80
C CYS A 74 -6.70 8.32 1.29
N ASP A 75 -6.57 9.56 1.71
CA ASP A 75 -5.35 10.34 1.52
C ASP A 75 -4.51 10.28 2.78
N TYR A 76 -3.24 10.62 2.68
CA TYR A 76 -2.38 10.78 3.85
C TYR A 76 -1.38 11.91 3.66
N TRP A 77 -0.95 12.43 4.79
CA TRP A 77 0.18 13.33 4.93
C TRP A 77 1.18 12.65 5.85
N ALA A 78 2.44 12.64 5.50
CA ALA A 78 3.49 12.09 6.34
C ALA A 78 4.71 13.00 6.31
N GLY A 79 5.32 13.20 7.47
CA GLY A 79 6.47 14.09 7.54
C GLY A 79 7.18 14.07 8.87
N ASP A 80 8.35 14.70 8.86
CA ASP A 80 9.19 14.89 10.02
C ASP A 80 9.93 16.24 9.86
N GLU A 81 10.95 16.46 10.68
CA GLU A 81 11.74 17.68 10.63
C GLU A 81 12.51 17.88 9.33
N HIS A 82 12.70 16.82 8.53
CA HIS A 82 13.45 16.88 7.27
C HIS A 82 12.56 17.11 6.05
N GLY A 83 11.26 16.96 6.19
CA GLY A 83 10.35 17.18 5.08
C GLY A 83 9.05 16.43 5.23
N TRP A 84 8.16 16.61 4.25
CA TRP A 84 6.85 16.01 4.25
C TRP A 84 6.40 15.67 2.83
N ALA A 85 5.43 14.78 2.76
CA ALA A 85 4.82 14.44 1.49
C ALA A 85 3.38 13.98 1.72
N THR A 86 2.59 14.04 0.65
CA THR A 86 1.22 13.53 0.64
C THR A 86 1.10 12.41 -0.36
N GLY A 87 0.14 11.55 -0.13
CA GLY A 87 -0.12 10.44 -1.01
C GLY A 87 -1.53 9.91 -0.90
N GLN A 88 -1.83 8.95 -1.74
CA GLN A 88 -3.11 8.27 -1.74
C GLN A 88 -2.91 6.80 -1.41
N VAL A 89 -3.75 6.28 -0.54
CA VAL A 89 -3.74 4.88 -0.12
C VAL A 89 -4.83 4.12 -0.86
N PHE A 90 -4.45 2.97 -1.41
CA PHE A 90 -5.36 2.06 -2.11
C PHE A 90 -5.42 0.73 -1.37
N VAL A 91 -6.49 -0.01 -1.60
CA VAL A 91 -6.61 -1.40 -1.16
C VAL A 91 -6.75 -2.27 -2.41
N ALA A 92 -5.95 -3.33 -2.48
CA ALA A 92 -6.05 -4.33 -3.53
C ALA A 92 -6.48 -5.67 -2.92
N ASN A 93 -7.47 -6.30 -3.53
CA ASN A 93 -7.84 -7.67 -3.21
C ASN A 93 -7.37 -8.54 -4.37
N VAL A 94 -6.28 -9.27 -4.15
CA VAL A 94 -5.57 -9.98 -5.21
C VAL A 94 -6.05 -11.42 -5.28
N ARG A 95 -6.41 -11.85 -6.49
CA ARG A 95 -6.85 -13.22 -6.76
C ARG A 95 -5.76 -14.07 -7.36
N ARG A 96 -4.80 -13.46 -8.07
CA ARG A 96 -3.73 -14.21 -8.72
C ARG A 96 -2.46 -13.36 -8.81
N PHE A 97 -1.34 -13.99 -8.47
CA PHE A 97 0.00 -13.42 -8.68
C PHE A 97 0.70 -14.19 -9.79
N GLU A 98 1.50 -13.48 -10.57
CA GLU A 98 2.49 -14.08 -11.44
C GLU A 98 3.85 -14.03 -10.74
N ALA A 99 4.89 -14.59 -11.37
CA ALA A 99 6.22 -14.51 -10.80
C ALA A 99 6.60 -13.06 -10.54
N LEU A 100 7.24 -12.80 -9.40
CA LEU A 100 7.69 -11.46 -9.04
C LEU A 100 8.59 -10.91 -10.15
N PRO A 101 8.23 -9.76 -10.76
CA PRO A 101 9.08 -9.17 -11.80
C PRO A 101 10.46 -8.80 -11.27
N GLU A 102 11.44 -8.71 -12.16
CA GLU A 102 12.74 -8.16 -11.80
C GLU A 102 12.56 -6.74 -11.31
N SER A 103 12.90 -6.49 -10.06
CA SER A 103 12.66 -5.21 -9.38
C SER A 103 13.59 -5.10 -8.17
N GLU A 104 13.35 -4.07 -7.36
CA GLU A 104 14.08 -3.90 -6.09
C GLU A 104 13.62 -4.91 -5.03
N MET A 105 12.50 -5.59 -5.25
CA MET A 105 11.94 -6.53 -4.27
C MET A 105 12.51 -7.93 -4.43
N ALA A 106 12.81 -8.59 -3.32
CA ALA A 106 13.32 -9.95 -3.29
C ALA A 106 12.20 -10.98 -3.23
N GLU A 107 11.12 -10.66 -2.52
CA GLU A 107 10.03 -11.60 -2.30
C GLU A 107 8.78 -10.90 -1.82
N ILE A 108 7.65 -11.59 -1.91
CA ILE A 108 6.42 -11.23 -1.22
C ILE A 108 6.16 -12.27 -0.13
N CYS A 109 5.55 -11.81 0.97
CA CYS A 109 5.20 -12.68 2.09
C CYS A 109 3.76 -12.42 2.51
N PHE A 110 3.11 -13.47 3.01
CA PHE A 110 1.70 -13.44 3.40
C PHE A 110 1.59 -13.51 4.92
N PHE A 111 0.80 -12.62 5.50
CA PHE A 111 0.68 -12.50 6.95
C PHE A 111 -0.79 -12.53 7.36
N ASP A 112 -1.10 -13.29 8.40
CA ASP A 112 -2.44 -13.27 8.99
C ASP A 112 -2.70 -11.97 9.73
N THR A 113 -1.66 -11.42 10.36
CA THR A 113 -1.69 -10.13 11.04
C THR A 113 -0.44 -9.35 10.69
N LEU A 114 -0.44 -8.05 11.00
CA LEU A 114 0.68 -7.17 10.70
C LEU A 114 1.95 -7.63 11.44
N PRO A 115 3.07 -7.86 10.73
CA PRO A 115 4.32 -8.23 11.39
C PRO A 115 4.95 -7.04 12.13
N GLU A 116 5.89 -7.33 13.03
CA GLU A 116 6.56 -6.27 13.80
C GLU A 116 7.68 -5.58 13.02
N ASN A 117 8.40 -6.31 12.18
CA ASN A 117 9.57 -5.77 11.46
C ASN A 117 9.18 -5.06 10.17
N LEU A 118 8.60 -3.88 10.32
CA LEU A 118 8.14 -3.04 9.22
C LEU A 118 9.20 -2.03 8.80
N THR A 119 9.29 -1.78 7.50
CA THR A 119 10.15 -0.72 6.96
C THR A 119 9.66 0.66 7.42
N TYR A 120 8.33 0.84 7.48
CA TYR A 120 7.71 2.12 7.86
C TYR A 120 6.77 1.92 9.05
N PRO A 121 7.31 1.74 10.27
CA PRO A 121 6.49 1.41 11.44
C PRO A 121 5.56 2.55 11.89
N ASP A 122 5.82 3.79 11.44
CA ASP A 122 4.98 4.93 11.79
C ASP A 122 3.80 5.11 10.83
N LEU A 123 3.84 4.46 9.67
CA LEU A 123 2.83 4.62 8.61
C LEU A 123 1.98 3.38 8.42
N THR A 124 2.62 2.26 8.14
CA THR A 124 1.92 1.02 7.75
C THR A 124 0.83 0.59 8.73
N PRO A 125 1.04 0.63 10.06
CA PRO A 125 -0.02 0.26 11.00
C PRO A 125 -1.26 1.14 10.88
N LYS A 126 -1.10 2.44 10.65
CA LYS A 126 -2.23 3.36 10.50
C LYS A 126 -3.06 3.03 9.26
N PHE A 127 -2.39 2.76 8.14
CA PHE A 127 -3.07 2.38 6.91
C PHE A 127 -3.80 1.05 7.09
N TYR A 128 -3.13 0.08 7.69
CA TYR A 128 -3.68 -1.25 7.91
C TYR A 128 -4.93 -1.20 8.80
N GLU A 129 -4.85 -0.51 9.93
CA GLU A 129 -5.98 -0.38 10.86
C GLU A 129 -7.17 0.31 10.19
N PHE A 130 -6.92 1.37 9.42
CA PHE A 130 -7.98 2.07 8.71
C PHE A 130 -8.64 1.18 7.66
N ALA A 131 -7.85 0.42 6.92
CA ALA A 131 -8.37 -0.52 5.92
C ALA A 131 -9.23 -1.60 6.56
N LEU A 132 -8.82 -2.14 7.70
CA LEU A 132 -9.61 -3.14 8.42
C LEU A 132 -10.94 -2.57 8.91
N LYS A 133 -10.93 -1.35 9.44
CA LYS A 133 -12.16 -0.68 9.89
C LYS A 133 -13.13 -0.48 8.73
N LYS A 134 -12.64 -0.04 7.58
CA LYS A 134 -13.47 0.15 6.38
C LYS A 134 -14.03 -1.17 5.89
N ARG A 135 -13.26 -2.24 5.91
CA ARG A 135 -13.73 -3.57 5.50
C ARG A 135 -14.84 -4.07 6.43
N CYS A 136 -14.67 -3.90 7.74
CA CYS A 136 -15.69 -4.27 8.71
C CYS A 136 -16.98 -3.47 8.52
N ASN A 137 -16.84 -2.15 8.29
CA ASN A 137 -18.01 -1.27 8.11
C ASN A 137 -18.70 -1.48 6.78
N ALA A 138 -17.96 -1.94 5.75
CA ALA A 138 -18.49 -2.19 4.42
C ALA A 138 -18.87 -3.65 4.22
N ALA A 139 -18.68 -4.50 5.22
CA ALA A 139 -19.04 -5.92 5.11
C ALA A 139 -20.55 -6.03 4.81
N PRO A 140 -20.92 -6.80 3.78
CA PRO A 140 -22.33 -6.96 3.48
C PRO A 140 -23.06 -7.63 4.63
N MET A 141 -24.18 -7.09 4.96
CA MET A 141 -25.05 -7.71 5.96
C MET A 141 -25.60 -9.01 5.37
N PRO A 142 -25.54 -10.09 6.11
CA PRO A 142 -26.09 -11.36 5.64
C PRO A 142 -27.58 -11.31 5.41
#